data_04c6a88be9154e891115725e75f2b0d0
#
_entry.id   04c6a88be9154e891115725e75f2b0d0
#
_cell.length_a   1.000
_cell.length_b   1.000
_cell.length_c   1.000
_cell.angle_alpha   90.00
_cell.angle_beta   90.00
_cell.angle_gamma   90.00
#
_symmetry.space_group_name_H-M   'P 1'
#
loop_
_entity.id
_entity.type
_entity.pdbx_description
1 polymer ?
#
loop_
_entity_poly.entity_id
_entity_poly.type
_entity_poly.pdbx_seq_one_letter_code
_entity_poly.pdbx_strand_id
1 'polypeptide(L)'
;MPGKLRGIVKLLNSLIPEGNIDGYGFQMHHSVSFPSIQQIDTAVNTIANMGIRLRVSELDVTVSNNSEASFRKQAQYYAEVMKIILKHSDQFEAVQVWGLTDTMSWRGSQYPLLFDGRGNPKPAFWAVADPQNWQ
;
A
#
# COMPACT_ATOMS: atom_id res chain seq x y z
N MET A 1 -1.07 19.59 1.57
CA MET A 1 -0.47 18.36 2.14
C MET A 1 -1.25 17.97 3.39
N PRO A 2 -1.72 16.74 3.49
CA PRO A 2 -2.44 16.27 4.69
C PRO A 2 -1.59 16.41 5.96
N GLY A 3 -2.24 16.65 7.11
CA GLY A 3 -1.55 16.92 8.37
C GLY A 3 -0.57 15.83 8.80
N LYS A 4 -0.95 14.56 8.62
CA LYS A 4 -0.08 13.42 8.94
C LYS A 4 1.21 13.43 8.09
N LEU A 5 1.10 13.66 6.80
CA LEU A 5 2.27 13.71 5.91
C LEU A 5 3.21 14.86 6.28
N ARG A 6 2.66 16.03 6.61
CA ARG A 6 3.48 17.16 7.09
C ARG A 6 4.25 16.82 8.37
N GLY A 7 3.59 16.12 9.31
CA GLY A 7 4.24 15.68 10.55
C GLY A 7 5.38 14.70 10.28
N ILE A 8 5.17 13.73 9.39
CA ILE A 8 6.19 12.76 8.97
C ILE A 8 7.37 13.48 8.31
N VAL A 9 7.12 14.38 7.37
CA VAL A 9 8.16 15.15 6.68
C VAL A 9 8.98 15.98 7.66
N LYS A 10 8.32 16.62 8.64
CA LYS A 10 9.01 17.38 9.68
C LYS A 10 9.93 16.50 10.52
N LEU A 11 9.45 15.30 10.93
CA LEU A 11 10.24 14.35 11.69
C LEU A 11 11.45 13.85 10.89
N LEU A 12 11.23 13.44 9.63
CA LEU A 12 12.32 12.96 8.76
C LEU A 12 13.37 14.03 8.51
N ASN A 13 12.96 15.29 8.30
CA ASN A 13 13.86 16.41 8.14
C ASN A 13 14.75 16.67 9.38
N SER A 14 14.30 16.27 10.57
CA SER A 14 15.13 16.35 11.78
C SER A 14 16.08 15.18 11.95
N LEU A 15 15.73 13.99 11.45
CA LEU A 15 16.50 12.77 11.67
C LEU A 15 17.53 12.48 10.57
N ILE A 16 17.20 12.79 9.31
CA ILE A 16 18.08 12.49 8.16
C ILE A 16 19.43 13.20 8.25
N PRO A 17 19.50 14.52 8.53
CA PRO A 17 20.78 15.22 8.58
C PRO A 17 21.71 14.73 9.70
N GLU A 18 21.13 14.18 10.76
CA GLU A 18 21.88 13.63 11.91
C GLU A 18 22.35 12.19 11.68
N GLY A 19 21.96 11.55 10.57
CA GLY A 19 22.27 10.15 10.29
C GLY A 19 21.56 9.14 11.19
N ASN A 20 20.44 9.54 11.81
CA ASN A 20 19.70 8.71 12.77
C ASN A 20 18.59 7.88 12.14
N ILE A 21 18.46 7.88 10.82
CA ILE A 21 17.44 7.12 10.10
C ILE A 21 17.95 6.71 8.70
N ASP A 22 17.66 5.47 8.31
CA ASP A 22 18.07 4.91 7.01
C ASP A 22 16.91 4.76 6.03
N GLY A 23 15.68 4.69 6.52
CA GLY A 23 14.52 4.46 5.68
C GLY A 23 13.19 4.77 6.36
N TYR A 24 12.12 4.68 5.58
CA TYR A 24 10.75 4.90 6.04
C TYR A 24 9.84 3.76 5.57
N GLY A 25 9.01 3.25 6.48
CA GLY A 25 8.00 2.24 6.20
C GLY A 25 6.59 2.83 6.15
N PHE A 26 5.93 2.67 5.00
CA PHE A 26 4.51 2.96 4.88
C PHE A 26 3.72 1.74 5.35
N GLN A 27 2.82 1.89 6.33
CA GLN A 27 1.92 0.78 6.72
C GLN A 27 0.93 0.44 5.61
N MET A 28 0.22 1.43 5.09
CA MET A 28 -0.77 1.31 4.01
C MET A 28 -1.98 0.44 4.36
N HIS A 29 -2.61 0.72 5.50
CA HIS A 29 -3.94 0.19 5.82
C HIS A 29 -5.00 1.04 5.12
N HIS A 30 -5.40 0.64 3.94
CA HIS A 30 -6.25 1.41 3.05
C HIS A 30 -7.67 0.82 2.95
N SER A 31 -8.54 1.53 2.27
CA SER A 31 -9.79 1.03 1.71
C SER A 31 -9.88 1.44 0.24
N VAL A 32 -10.77 0.84 -0.53
CA VAL A 32 -10.98 1.23 -1.94
C VAL A 32 -11.50 2.66 -2.11
N SER A 33 -11.91 3.30 -1.03
CA SER A 33 -12.42 4.69 -1.03
C SER A 33 -11.47 5.70 -0.40
N PHE A 34 -10.43 5.25 0.32
CA PHE A 34 -9.50 6.15 1.00
C PHE A 34 -8.19 5.44 1.40
N PRO A 35 -7.04 6.10 1.24
CA PRO A 35 -6.82 7.39 0.56
C PRO A 35 -7.03 7.27 -0.95
N SER A 36 -7.16 8.41 -1.66
CA SER A 36 -7.18 8.37 -3.11
C SER A 36 -5.80 7.99 -3.67
N ILE A 37 -5.77 7.44 -4.86
CA ILE A 37 -4.51 7.07 -5.55
C ILE A 37 -3.59 8.29 -5.68
N GLN A 38 -4.14 9.47 -5.98
CA GLN A 38 -3.37 10.71 -6.03
C GLN A 38 -2.76 11.09 -4.68
N GLN A 39 -3.47 10.87 -3.57
CA GLN A 39 -2.92 11.13 -2.23
C GLN A 39 -1.76 10.19 -1.92
N ILE A 40 -1.86 8.92 -2.33
CA ILE A 40 -0.78 7.94 -2.17
C ILE A 40 0.43 8.35 -3.01
N ASP A 41 0.23 8.67 -4.29
CA ASP A 41 1.30 9.10 -5.20
C ASP A 41 2.03 10.34 -4.63
N THR A 42 1.27 11.33 -4.16
CA THR A 42 1.85 12.52 -3.52
C THR A 42 2.68 12.16 -2.29
N ALA A 43 2.17 11.30 -1.42
CA ALA A 43 2.87 10.92 -0.19
C ALA A 43 4.15 10.13 -0.49
N VAL A 44 4.07 9.16 -1.38
CA VAL A 44 5.23 8.36 -1.80
C VAL A 44 6.28 9.22 -2.47
N ASN A 45 5.91 10.07 -3.43
CA ASN A 45 6.84 10.97 -4.10
C ASN A 45 7.51 11.94 -3.13
N THR A 46 6.75 12.50 -2.18
CA THR A 46 7.28 13.43 -1.20
C THR A 46 8.38 12.79 -0.35
N ILE A 47 8.15 11.57 0.15
CA ILE A 47 9.13 10.89 1.01
C ILE A 47 10.25 10.28 0.17
N ALA A 48 9.99 9.76 -1.02
CA ALA A 48 11.01 9.26 -1.93
C ALA A 48 12.04 10.35 -2.30
N ASN A 49 11.58 11.59 -2.51
CA ASN A 49 12.45 12.71 -2.81
C ASN A 49 13.40 13.11 -1.65
N MET A 50 13.19 12.57 -0.44
CA MET A 50 14.09 12.76 0.69
C MET A 50 15.33 11.86 0.63
N GLY A 51 15.41 10.93 -0.33
CA GLY A 51 16.60 10.13 -0.63
C GLY A 51 16.89 8.99 0.33
N ILE A 52 15.91 8.56 1.12
CA ILE A 52 16.01 7.41 2.05
C ILE A 52 15.39 6.15 1.47
N ARG A 53 15.73 4.99 2.03
CA ARG A 53 15.13 3.71 1.63
C ARG A 53 13.66 3.64 2.04
N LEU A 54 12.87 2.92 1.27
CA LEU A 54 11.43 2.82 1.46
C LEU A 54 10.99 1.36 1.61
N ARG A 55 9.89 1.16 2.30
CA ARG A 55 9.21 -0.13 2.43
C ARG A 55 7.71 0.09 2.58
N VAL A 56 6.93 -0.83 2.05
CA VAL A 56 5.53 -1.01 2.49
C VAL A 56 5.51 -2.17 3.47
N SER A 57 5.04 -1.93 4.69
CA SER A 57 5.16 -2.91 5.78
C SER A 57 3.89 -3.71 6.05
N GLU A 58 2.69 -3.17 5.76
CA GLU A 58 1.44 -3.73 6.28
C GLU A 58 0.27 -3.53 5.31
N LEU A 59 0.50 -3.65 4.01
CA LEU A 59 -0.52 -3.36 2.99
C LEU A 59 -1.77 -4.24 3.17
N ASP A 60 -2.89 -3.60 3.31
CA ASP A 60 -4.21 -4.20 3.17
C ASP A 60 -5.21 -3.16 2.61
N VAL A 61 -6.22 -3.62 1.88
CA VAL A 61 -7.20 -2.75 1.21
C VAL A 61 -8.60 -3.29 1.41
N THR A 62 -9.37 -2.67 2.29
CA THR A 62 -10.72 -3.12 2.62
C THR A 62 -11.74 -2.81 1.54
N VAL A 63 -12.76 -3.66 1.48
CA VAL A 63 -14.00 -3.47 0.69
C VAL A 63 -15.21 -3.64 1.58
N SER A 64 -16.37 -3.13 1.16
CA SER A 64 -17.61 -3.16 1.97
C SER A 64 -18.32 -4.52 1.95
N ASN A 65 -18.07 -5.34 0.93
CA ASN A 65 -18.69 -6.67 0.76
C ASN A 65 -17.82 -7.56 -0.13
N ASN A 66 -18.17 -8.82 -0.21
CA ASN A 66 -17.46 -9.84 -1.00
C ASN A 66 -18.01 -10.05 -2.41
N SER A 67 -18.67 -9.07 -2.99
CA SER A 67 -19.16 -9.15 -4.36
C SER A 67 -18.00 -9.13 -5.36
N GLU A 68 -18.23 -9.71 -6.54
CA GLU A 68 -17.25 -9.65 -7.64
C GLU A 68 -16.88 -8.20 -8.00
N ALA A 69 -17.86 -7.31 -8.04
CA ALA A 69 -17.63 -5.89 -8.32
C ALA A 69 -16.72 -5.23 -7.27
N SER A 70 -16.92 -5.56 -5.97
CA SER A 70 -16.04 -5.07 -4.90
C SER A 70 -14.62 -5.60 -5.03
N PHE A 71 -14.46 -6.88 -5.34
CA PHE A 71 -13.13 -7.48 -5.53
C PHE A 71 -12.43 -6.95 -6.79
N ARG A 72 -13.14 -6.60 -7.84
CA ARG A 72 -12.53 -5.91 -8.99
C ARG A 72 -12.04 -4.51 -8.65
N LYS A 73 -12.82 -3.73 -7.88
CA LYS A 73 -12.37 -2.42 -7.37
C LYS A 73 -11.15 -2.55 -6.48
N GLN A 74 -11.13 -3.55 -5.61
CA GLN A 74 -9.99 -3.85 -4.75
C GLN A 74 -8.74 -4.17 -5.58
N ALA A 75 -8.88 -5.04 -6.58
CA ALA A 75 -7.79 -5.41 -7.47
C ALA A 75 -7.23 -4.18 -8.22
N GLN A 76 -8.11 -3.33 -8.75
CA GLN A 76 -7.71 -2.08 -9.40
C GLN A 76 -6.93 -1.18 -8.45
N TYR A 77 -7.39 -1.04 -7.22
CA TYR A 77 -6.71 -0.22 -6.20
C TYR A 77 -5.31 -0.78 -5.88
N TYR A 78 -5.19 -2.11 -5.67
CA TYR A 78 -3.90 -2.76 -5.48
C TYR A 78 -2.96 -2.53 -6.67
N ALA A 79 -3.45 -2.68 -7.90
CA ALA A 79 -2.65 -2.44 -9.10
C ALA A 79 -2.12 -1.01 -9.16
N GLU A 80 -2.96 -0.01 -8.87
CA GLU A 80 -2.54 1.39 -8.88
C GLU A 80 -1.51 1.69 -7.78
N VAL A 81 -1.67 1.13 -6.58
CA VAL A 81 -0.67 1.23 -5.51
C VAL A 81 0.66 0.62 -5.96
N MET A 82 0.64 -0.56 -6.55
CA MET A 82 1.85 -1.22 -7.05
C MET A 82 2.54 -0.42 -8.17
N LYS A 83 1.77 0.19 -9.07
CA LYS A 83 2.33 1.07 -10.11
C LYS A 83 3.07 2.27 -9.52
N ILE A 84 2.53 2.88 -8.46
CA ILE A 84 3.19 3.98 -7.74
C ILE A 84 4.51 3.49 -7.13
N ILE A 85 4.50 2.34 -6.47
CA ILE A 85 5.70 1.75 -5.84
C ILE A 85 6.76 1.45 -6.91
N LEU A 86 6.36 0.89 -8.04
CA LEU A 86 7.28 0.53 -9.13
C LEU A 86 7.98 1.75 -9.77
N LYS A 87 7.40 2.94 -9.69
CA LYS A 87 8.08 4.18 -10.11
C LYS A 87 9.33 4.46 -9.26
N HIS A 88 9.40 3.92 -8.04
CA HIS A 88 10.49 4.10 -7.09
C HIS A 88 11.13 2.76 -6.72
N SER A 89 11.18 1.81 -7.66
CA SER A 89 11.67 0.44 -7.43
C SER A 89 13.12 0.38 -6.95
N ASP A 90 13.93 1.38 -7.26
CA ASP A 90 15.30 1.54 -6.77
C ASP A 90 15.38 1.89 -5.28
N GLN A 91 14.34 2.43 -4.69
CA GLN A 91 14.27 2.83 -3.28
C GLN A 91 13.46 1.85 -2.41
N PHE A 92 12.43 1.18 -2.96
CA PHE A 92 11.61 0.22 -2.22
C PHE A 92 12.33 -1.12 -2.06
N GLU A 93 12.58 -1.50 -0.82
CA GLU A 93 13.22 -2.79 -0.48
C GLU A 93 12.22 -3.96 -0.51
N ALA A 94 10.98 -3.70 -0.09
CA ALA A 94 9.95 -4.73 0.00
C ALA A 94 8.55 -4.12 0.03
N VAL A 95 7.57 -4.93 -0.39
CA VAL A 95 6.14 -4.70 -0.17
C VAL A 95 5.60 -5.90 0.58
N GLN A 96 5.12 -5.68 1.81
CA GLN A 96 4.54 -6.71 2.66
C GLN A 96 3.03 -6.50 2.78
N VAL A 97 2.28 -7.55 2.51
CA VAL A 97 0.84 -7.60 2.74
C VAL A 97 0.59 -8.08 4.18
N TRP A 98 -0.34 -7.43 4.89
CA TRP A 98 -0.53 -7.67 6.33
C TRP A 98 -1.47 -8.84 6.61
N GLY A 99 -1.08 -10.00 6.17
CA GLY A 99 -1.76 -11.28 6.40
C GLY A 99 -1.83 -12.14 5.14
N LEU A 100 -2.16 -13.42 5.31
CA LEU A 100 -2.22 -14.39 4.22
C LEU A 100 -3.63 -14.46 3.60
N THR A 101 -4.65 -14.74 4.42
CA THR A 101 -6.04 -14.89 3.95
C THR A 101 -6.95 -13.90 4.66
N ASP A 102 -8.07 -13.57 4.04
CA ASP A 102 -9.05 -12.63 4.61
C ASP A 102 -9.49 -13.01 6.03
N THR A 103 -9.68 -14.28 6.31
CA THR A 103 -10.11 -14.76 7.63
C THR A 103 -9.03 -14.63 8.70
N MET A 104 -7.77 -14.48 8.32
CA MET A 104 -6.64 -14.30 9.24
C MET A 104 -6.30 -12.81 9.46
N SER A 105 -6.95 -11.92 8.73
CA SER A 105 -6.71 -10.48 8.84
C SER A 105 -7.35 -9.90 10.10
N TRP A 106 -6.70 -8.91 10.70
CA TRP A 106 -7.29 -8.07 11.74
C TRP A 106 -8.51 -7.27 11.27
N ARG A 107 -8.68 -7.12 9.94
CA ARG A 107 -9.81 -6.48 9.26
C ARG A 107 -10.62 -7.48 8.43
N GLY A 108 -10.65 -8.75 8.85
CA GLY A 108 -11.20 -9.87 8.08
C GLY A 108 -12.64 -9.70 7.61
N SER A 109 -13.49 -9.04 8.40
CA SER A 109 -14.88 -8.73 8.03
C SER A 109 -15.01 -7.80 6.82
N GLN A 110 -13.93 -7.20 6.38
CA GLN A 110 -13.86 -6.28 5.24
C GLN A 110 -12.97 -6.81 4.09
N TYR A 111 -12.65 -8.09 4.09
CA TYR A 111 -12.01 -8.83 2.98
C TYR A 111 -10.76 -8.14 2.40
N PRO A 112 -9.71 -7.80 3.20
CA PRO A 112 -8.69 -6.84 2.77
C PRO A 112 -7.51 -7.42 1.98
N LEU A 113 -7.34 -8.76 1.94
CA LEU A 113 -6.11 -9.41 1.50
C LEU A 113 -6.19 -10.00 0.09
N LEU A 114 -5.09 -10.65 -0.33
CA LEU A 114 -4.95 -11.19 -1.70
C LEU A 114 -5.60 -12.56 -1.87
N PHE A 115 -5.79 -13.30 -0.75
CA PHE A 115 -6.40 -14.61 -0.74
C PHE A 115 -7.69 -14.60 0.08
N ASP A 116 -8.69 -15.33 -0.38
CA ASP A 116 -9.94 -15.51 0.37
C ASP A 116 -9.74 -16.40 1.60
N GLY A 117 -10.80 -16.57 2.39
CA GLY A 117 -10.75 -17.39 3.61
C GLY A 117 -10.47 -18.87 3.39
N ARG A 118 -10.52 -19.35 2.16
CA ARG A 118 -10.20 -20.73 1.76
C ARG A 118 -8.79 -20.85 1.17
N GLY A 119 -8.06 -19.74 1.05
CA GLY A 119 -6.73 -19.73 0.44
C GLY A 119 -6.73 -19.62 -1.09
N ASN A 120 -7.87 -19.31 -1.72
CA ASN A 120 -7.94 -19.08 -3.16
C ASN A 120 -7.48 -17.68 -3.49
N PRO A 121 -6.68 -17.49 -4.59
CA PRO A 121 -6.28 -16.16 -5.02
C PRO A 121 -7.49 -15.34 -5.46
N LYS A 122 -7.57 -14.13 -4.97
CA LYS A 122 -8.59 -13.15 -5.37
C LYS A 122 -8.12 -12.36 -6.59
N PRO A 123 -8.99 -11.59 -7.27
CA PRO A 123 -8.56 -10.68 -8.33
C PRO A 123 -7.37 -9.78 -7.92
N ALA A 124 -7.33 -9.34 -6.66
CA ALA A 124 -6.24 -8.55 -6.10
C ALA A 124 -4.87 -9.25 -6.19
N PHE A 125 -4.81 -10.57 -6.02
CA PHE A 125 -3.56 -11.33 -6.20
C PHE A 125 -2.99 -11.16 -7.61
N TRP A 126 -3.82 -11.33 -8.62
CA TRP A 126 -3.40 -11.22 -10.02
C TRP A 126 -3.02 -9.78 -10.39
N ALA A 127 -3.72 -8.81 -9.81
CA ALA A 127 -3.40 -7.39 -9.97
C ALA A 127 -2.02 -7.03 -9.39
N VAL A 128 -1.64 -7.62 -8.28
CA VAL A 128 -0.31 -7.44 -7.68
C VAL A 128 0.76 -8.19 -8.47
N ALA A 129 0.45 -9.38 -8.98
CA ALA A 129 1.39 -10.19 -9.75
C ALA A 129 1.78 -9.52 -11.08
N ASP A 130 0.85 -8.82 -11.73
CA ASP A 130 1.09 -8.09 -12.97
C ASP A 130 0.30 -6.77 -13.02
N PRO A 131 0.71 -5.77 -12.25
CA PRO A 131 -0.05 -4.53 -12.11
C PRO A 131 -0.11 -3.71 -13.39
N GLN A 132 0.89 -3.80 -14.25
CA GLN A 132 0.95 -3.02 -15.49
C GLN A 132 -0.10 -3.47 -16.52
N ASN A 133 -0.47 -4.75 -16.52
CA ASN A 133 -1.43 -5.33 -17.45
C ASN A 133 -2.82 -5.58 -16.83
N TRP A 134 -3.00 -5.24 -15.56
CA TRP A 134 -4.30 -5.36 -14.91
C TRP A 134 -5.32 -4.36 -15.47
N GLN A 135 -6.48 -4.87 -15.88
CA GLN A 135 -7.61 -4.09 -16.42
C GLN A 135 -8.93 -4.41 -15.70
#